data_e9e02f907b0bf071d0f588721872e1fd
#
_entry.id   e9e02f907b0bf071d0f588721872e1fd
#
_cell.length_a   1.000
_cell.length_b   1.000
_cell.length_c   1.000
_cell.angle_alpha   90.00
_cell.angle_beta   90.00
_cell.angle_gamma   90.00
#
_symmetry.space_group_name_H-M   'P 1'
#
loop_
_entity.id
_entity.type
_entity.pdbx_description
1 polymer ?
#
loop_
_entity_poly.entity_id
_entity_poly.type
_entity_poly.pdbx_seq_one_letter_code
_entity_poly.pdbx_strand_id
1 'polypeptide(L)'
;MQKIFTRYISYVVAVALLAILVLNWGLQGRNARSQMVQNSTLKLGQISQTIDNNEVELLNLKESLSEDYLTRAYAFAYIIEQNPSVLDSQQELERIAELLNVDELHVIDENGILFAGSIPKYFGMDFHTTDQTEEFLSILDDPSSYLVQDIRPNGYEQKVFQYIGVARQDKKGIVQVGMAPTRMLEAQKRNQLDYIFSRVPVDAGGVLFAIDKESGEVLAHSDESMAGSSMKNLGLTEEEIADCRDGGFIHQEGKKIFCVSLEKDNLILVSGENEKELYEERNTQTILTFCYLVLVYLVTILVINRLLKHQIVDGIHTIMDDLHDITDGDLDTVVKVDSNPEFRQLSQGINKMVQGILDATVKISKVIDTLDLPIGVFEFNEDSEKVMATERFRLVLDWTEEEMNRACRDRNIFRVMLEKTLRAAFDKRGSDFKIRENPEK
;
A
#
# COMPACT_ATOMS: atom_id res chain seq x y z
N MET A 1 -12.32 22.78 -34.65
CA MET A 1 -13.30 22.32 -33.67
C MET A 1 -12.78 21.13 -32.87
N GLN A 2 -12.37 20.04 -33.53
CA GLN A 2 -11.85 18.78 -32.88
C GLN A 2 -10.74 19.08 -31.86
N LYS A 3 -9.68 19.83 -32.21
CA LYS A 3 -8.54 20.12 -31.30
C LYS A 3 -8.97 20.85 -30.01
N ILE A 4 -9.96 21.72 -30.08
CA ILE A 4 -10.48 22.46 -28.93
C ILE A 4 -11.22 21.51 -27.99
N PHE A 5 -12.12 20.69 -28.54
CA PHE A 5 -12.93 19.75 -27.79
C PHE A 5 -12.09 18.67 -27.08
N THR A 6 -11.13 18.07 -27.82
CA THR A 6 -10.16 17.13 -27.26
C THR A 6 -9.37 17.75 -26.11
N ARG A 7 -8.95 19.02 -26.25
CA ARG A 7 -8.19 19.72 -25.21
C ARG A 7 -9.00 19.88 -23.92
N TYR A 8 -10.27 20.28 -24.01
CA TYR A 8 -11.12 20.41 -22.82
C TYR A 8 -11.37 19.07 -22.13
N ILE A 9 -11.72 18.03 -22.89
CA ILE A 9 -11.92 16.69 -22.33
C ILE A 9 -10.61 16.18 -21.69
N SER A 10 -9.47 16.37 -22.35
CA SER A 10 -8.16 16.00 -21.83
C SER A 10 -7.89 16.64 -20.47
N TYR A 11 -8.21 17.93 -20.29
CA TYR A 11 -8.07 18.60 -18.99
C TYR A 11 -8.99 18.01 -17.93
N VAL A 12 -10.25 17.76 -18.24
CA VAL A 12 -11.21 17.19 -17.30
C VAL A 12 -10.78 15.81 -16.85
N VAL A 13 -10.37 14.95 -17.79
CA VAL A 13 -9.86 13.61 -17.50
C VAL A 13 -8.59 13.67 -16.66
N ALA A 14 -7.63 14.54 -17.02
CA ALA A 14 -6.39 14.69 -16.26
C ALA A 14 -6.65 15.14 -14.82
N VAL A 15 -7.55 16.10 -14.60
CA VAL A 15 -7.93 16.55 -13.24
C VAL A 15 -8.60 15.44 -12.44
N ALA A 16 -9.49 14.67 -13.06
CA ALA A 16 -10.16 13.53 -12.40
C ALA A 16 -9.15 12.46 -12.00
N LEU A 17 -8.21 12.09 -12.87
CA LEU A 17 -7.17 11.10 -12.56
C LEU A 17 -6.19 11.60 -11.50
N LEU A 18 -5.85 12.88 -11.50
CA LEU A 18 -5.04 13.51 -10.45
C LEU A 18 -5.74 13.46 -9.10
N ALA A 19 -7.03 13.75 -9.05
CA ALA A 19 -7.83 13.64 -7.83
C ALA A 19 -7.85 12.21 -7.27
N ILE A 20 -8.00 11.20 -8.14
CA ILE A 20 -7.91 9.78 -7.76
C ILE A 20 -6.52 9.45 -7.17
N LEU A 21 -5.45 9.94 -7.80
CA LEU A 21 -4.09 9.71 -7.32
C LEU A 21 -3.87 10.30 -5.92
N VAL A 22 -4.31 11.54 -5.69
CA VAL A 22 -4.18 12.22 -4.39
C VAL A 22 -4.99 11.51 -3.32
N LEU A 23 -6.23 11.10 -3.62
CA LEU A 23 -7.07 10.34 -2.68
C LEU A 23 -6.43 8.99 -2.34
N ASN A 24 -5.94 8.27 -3.33
CA ASN A 24 -5.27 6.99 -3.14
C ASN A 24 -4.01 7.15 -2.27
N TRP A 25 -3.16 8.15 -2.55
CA TRP A 25 -2.00 8.45 -1.75
C TRP A 25 -2.34 8.74 -0.27
N GLY A 26 -3.39 9.53 -0.02
CA GLY A 26 -3.85 9.83 1.33
C GLY A 26 -4.41 8.61 2.07
N LEU A 27 -5.20 7.78 1.38
CA LEU A 27 -5.76 6.54 1.94
C LEU A 27 -4.67 5.52 2.27
N GLN A 28 -3.71 5.31 1.37
CA GLN A 28 -2.59 4.40 1.60
C GLN A 28 -1.70 4.88 2.75
N GLY A 29 -1.49 6.20 2.91
CA GLY A 29 -0.76 6.75 4.05
C GLY A 29 -1.46 6.50 5.39
N ARG A 30 -2.79 6.58 5.44
CA ARG A 30 -3.58 6.23 6.62
C ARG A 30 -3.52 4.73 6.91
N ASN A 31 -3.64 3.90 5.88
CA ASN A 31 -3.57 2.45 6.02
C ASN A 31 -2.20 2.00 6.54
N ALA A 32 -1.09 2.55 6.03
CA ALA A 32 0.25 2.24 6.50
C ALA A 32 0.40 2.53 8.01
N ARG A 33 -0.05 3.70 8.47
CA ARG A 33 -0.04 4.03 9.92
C ARG A 33 -0.94 3.10 10.72
N SER A 34 -2.15 2.82 10.25
CA SER A 34 -3.10 1.95 10.95
C SER A 34 -2.55 0.52 11.08
N GLN A 35 -1.93 -0.02 10.03
CA GLN A 35 -1.28 -1.32 10.05
C GLN A 35 -0.10 -1.33 11.01
N MET A 36 0.74 -0.28 11.00
CA MET A 36 1.86 -0.16 11.93
C MET A 36 1.38 -0.12 13.39
N VAL A 37 0.34 0.66 13.69
CA VAL A 37 -0.27 0.69 15.04
C VAL A 37 -0.75 -0.71 15.44
N GLN A 38 -1.48 -1.39 14.57
CA GLN A 38 -2.00 -2.73 14.86
C GLN A 38 -0.88 -3.75 15.06
N ASN A 39 0.10 -3.79 14.18
CA ASN A 39 1.24 -4.71 14.27
C ASN A 39 2.09 -4.45 15.51
N SER A 40 2.39 -3.17 15.79
CA SER A 40 3.15 -2.80 16.99
C SER A 40 2.40 -3.10 18.27
N THR A 41 1.10 -2.83 18.35
CA THR A 41 0.27 -3.16 19.50
C THR A 41 0.27 -4.68 19.76
N LEU A 42 0.12 -5.49 18.72
CA LEU A 42 0.20 -6.95 18.83
C LEU A 42 1.59 -7.40 19.29
N LYS A 43 2.66 -6.86 18.70
CA LYS A 43 4.05 -7.17 19.06
C LYS A 43 4.33 -6.80 20.53
N LEU A 44 3.97 -5.61 20.95
CA LEU A 44 4.14 -5.16 22.34
C LEU A 44 3.28 -5.97 23.32
N GLY A 45 2.06 -6.33 22.93
CA GLY A 45 1.21 -7.23 23.72
C GLY A 45 1.82 -8.63 23.90
N GLN A 46 2.43 -9.18 22.86
CA GLN A 46 3.15 -10.46 22.94
C GLN A 46 4.38 -10.37 23.85
N ILE A 47 5.14 -9.27 23.78
CA ILE A 47 6.27 -9.03 24.67
C ILE A 47 5.79 -8.94 26.13
N SER A 48 4.77 -8.13 26.38
CA SER A 48 4.17 -8.00 27.71
C SER A 48 3.73 -9.36 28.26
N GLN A 49 3.03 -10.16 27.49
CA GLN A 49 2.62 -11.51 27.86
C GLN A 49 3.81 -12.45 28.10
N THR A 50 4.88 -12.32 27.30
CA THR A 50 6.10 -13.10 27.49
C THR A 50 6.77 -12.78 28.82
N ILE A 51 6.84 -11.48 29.18
CA ILE A 51 7.37 -11.05 30.47
C ILE A 51 6.56 -11.66 31.61
N ASP A 52 5.21 -11.57 31.56
CA ASP A 52 4.33 -12.16 32.59
C ASP A 52 4.50 -13.66 32.71
N ASN A 53 4.50 -14.38 31.58
CA ASN A 53 4.66 -15.82 31.56
C ASN A 53 6.03 -16.27 32.11
N ASN A 54 7.11 -15.56 31.74
CA ASN A 54 8.45 -15.86 32.23
C ASN A 54 8.56 -15.61 33.74
N GLU A 55 7.93 -14.55 34.27
CA GLU A 55 7.90 -14.25 35.69
C GLU A 55 7.18 -15.35 36.48
N VAL A 56 6.00 -15.76 36.01
CA VAL A 56 5.24 -16.88 36.61
C VAL A 56 6.03 -18.18 36.52
N GLU A 57 6.67 -18.49 35.38
CA GLU A 57 7.51 -19.66 35.20
C GLU A 57 8.70 -19.66 36.19
N LEU A 58 9.33 -18.48 36.36
CA LEU A 58 10.46 -18.32 37.31
C LEU A 58 10.04 -18.59 38.75
N LEU A 59 8.88 -18.07 39.18
CA LEU A 59 8.33 -18.32 40.50
C LEU A 59 8.02 -19.80 40.73
N ASN A 60 7.31 -20.41 39.78
CA ASN A 60 6.97 -21.85 39.84
C ASN A 60 8.23 -22.73 39.82
N LEU A 61 9.25 -22.35 39.04
CA LEU A 61 10.51 -23.08 39.01
C LEU A 61 11.26 -22.96 40.35
N LYS A 62 11.27 -21.75 40.95
CA LYS A 62 11.87 -21.52 42.28
C LYS A 62 11.23 -22.41 43.35
N GLU A 63 9.90 -22.45 43.39
CA GLU A 63 9.14 -23.29 44.34
C GLU A 63 9.41 -24.78 44.12
N SER A 64 9.26 -25.26 42.89
CA SER A 64 9.48 -26.67 42.54
C SER A 64 10.90 -27.13 42.80
N LEU A 65 11.93 -26.32 42.50
CA LEU A 65 13.31 -26.68 42.82
C LEU A 65 13.57 -26.68 44.32
N SER A 66 12.99 -25.73 45.07
CA SER A 66 13.14 -25.67 46.52
C SER A 66 12.54 -26.91 47.19
N GLU A 67 11.37 -27.36 46.77
CA GLU A 67 10.73 -28.57 47.26
C GLU A 67 11.54 -29.86 46.93
N ASP A 68 12.04 -29.94 45.68
CA ASP A 68 12.87 -31.05 45.22
C ASP A 68 14.18 -31.13 46.02
N TYR A 69 14.87 -30.00 46.22
CA TYR A 69 16.10 -29.95 46.99
C TYR A 69 15.89 -30.23 48.49
N LEU A 70 14.77 -29.77 49.05
CA LEU A 70 14.39 -30.08 50.42
C LEU A 70 14.16 -31.60 50.59
N THR A 71 13.49 -32.22 49.61
CA THR A 71 13.30 -33.70 49.60
C THR A 71 14.63 -34.43 49.61
N ARG A 72 15.62 -33.98 48.84
CA ARG A 72 16.98 -34.55 48.80
C ARG A 72 17.72 -34.37 50.12
N ALA A 73 17.57 -33.24 50.79
CA ALA A 73 18.15 -32.99 52.10
C ALA A 73 17.56 -33.96 53.15
N TYR A 74 16.24 -34.18 53.16
CA TYR A 74 15.61 -35.17 54.03
C TYR A 74 16.03 -36.59 53.68
N ALA A 75 16.15 -36.92 52.40
CA ALA A 75 16.65 -38.24 52.00
C ALA A 75 18.08 -38.49 52.49
N PHE A 76 18.94 -37.48 52.43
CA PHE A 76 20.29 -37.59 52.96
C PHE A 76 20.28 -37.72 54.49
N ALA A 77 19.47 -36.95 55.21
CA ALA A 77 19.28 -37.11 56.67
C ALA A 77 18.81 -38.51 57.05
N TYR A 78 17.87 -39.11 56.32
CA TYR A 78 17.38 -40.47 56.51
C TYR A 78 18.46 -41.48 56.21
N ILE A 79 19.29 -41.34 55.18
CA ILE A 79 20.42 -42.26 54.91
C ILE A 79 21.38 -42.26 56.07
N ILE A 80 21.70 -41.12 56.68
CA ILE A 80 22.57 -41.00 57.84
C ILE A 80 21.92 -41.68 59.05
N GLU A 81 20.63 -41.49 59.29
CA GLU A 81 19.90 -42.11 60.37
C GLU A 81 19.96 -43.70 60.28
N GLN A 82 19.73 -44.24 59.08
CA GLN A 82 19.71 -45.64 58.82
C GLN A 82 21.11 -46.31 58.87
N ASN A 83 22.14 -45.57 58.45
CA ASN A 83 23.51 -46.06 58.42
C ASN A 83 24.51 -44.89 58.73
N PRO A 84 24.73 -44.54 59.99
CA PRO A 84 25.65 -43.49 60.39
C PRO A 84 27.12 -43.71 59.94
N SER A 85 27.53 -44.95 59.64
CA SER A 85 28.91 -45.27 59.19
C SER A 85 29.23 -44.68 57.78
N VAL A 86 28.22 -44.24 57.04
CA VAL A 86 28.46 -43.55 55.77
C VAL A 86 29.31 -42.27 55.96
N LEU A 87 29.24 -41.63 57.13
CA LEU A 87 30.01 -40.46 57.48
C LEU A 87 31.51 -40.69 57.58
N ASP A 88 31.91 -41.96 57.78
CA ASP A 88 33.34 -42.40 57.92
C ASP A 88 33.98 -42.61 56.52
N SER A 89 33.21 -42.65 55.47
CA SER A 89 33.66 -42.93 54.11
C SER A 89 33.44 -41.79 53.15
N GLN A 90 34.49 -41.10 52.78
CA GLN A 90 34.48 -40.04 51.78
C GLN A 90 33.90 -40.50 50.42
N GLN A 91 34.31 -41.68 49.97
CA GLN A 91 33.85 -42.28 48.73
C GLN A 91 32.33 -42.59 48.75
N GLU A 92 31.80 -42.99 49.89
CA GLU A 92 30.35 -43.22 50.00
C GLU A 92 29.57 -41.91 50.02
N LEU A 93 30.08 -40.88 50.69
CA LEU A 93 29.46 -39.52 50.65
C LEU A 93 29.44 -38.93 49.23
N GLU A 94 30.51 -39.08 48.47
CA GLU A 94 30.56 -38.68 47.06
C GLU A 94 29.55 -39.47 46.23
N ARG A 95 29.44 -40.79 46.44
CA ARG A 95 28.47 -41.63 45.76
C ARG A 95 27.01 -41.27 46.12
N ILE A 96 26.75 -40.92 47.36
CA ILE A 96 25.44 -40.47 47.82
C ILE A 96 25.11 -39.10 47.16
N ALA A 97 26.06 -38.20 47.04
CA ALA A 97 25.87 -36.93 46.31
C ALA A 97 25.47 -37.18 44.87
N GLU A 98 26.16 -38.12 44.18
CA GLU A 98 25.81 -38.50 42.79
C GLU A 98 24.41 -39.12 42.70
N LEU A 99 24.06 -40.05 43.62
CA LEU A 99 22.74 -40.71 43.64
C LEU A 99 21.59 -39.76 43.93
N LEU A 100 21.80 -38.79 44.81
CA LEU A 100 20.84 -37.72 45.11
C LEU A 100 20.85 -36.62 44.06
N ASN A 101 21.80 -36.66 43.14
CA ASN A 101 22.02 -35.62 42.11
C ASN A 101 22.14 -34.23 42.73
N VAL A 102 23.03 -34.11 43.71
CA VAL A 102 23.40 -32.86 44.37
C VAL A 102 24.86 -32.56 44.15
N ASP A 103 25.24 -31.29 44.11
CA ASP A 103 26.63 -30.90 43.91
C ASP A 103 27.48 -31.00 45.18
N GLU A 104 26.87 -30.72 46.33
CA GLU A 104 27.55 -30.71 47.63
C GLU A 104 26.66 -31.35 48.72
N LEU A 105 27.29 -32.18 49.57
CA LEU A 105 26.71 -32.68 50.80
C LEU A 105 27.55 -32.20 51.97
N HIS A 106 26.90 -31.69 53.00
CA HIS A 106 27.55 -31.20 54.20
C HIS A 106 26.83 -31.76 55.43
N VAL A 107 27.62 -32.13 56.44
CA VAL A 107 27.12 -32.57 57.74
C VAL A 107 27.78 -31.73 58.80
N ILE A 108 26.97 -31.06 59.59
CA ILE A 108 27.38 -30.10 60.63
C ILE A 108 27.01 -30.71 61.97
N ASP A 109 27.92 -30.60 62.92
CA ASP A 109 27.72 -31.13 64.28
C ASP A 109 26.89 -30.15 65.16
N GLU A 110 26.68 -30.60 66.42
CA GLU A 110 25.94 -29.83 67.43
C GLU A 110 26.58 -28.45 67.79
N ASN A 111 27.88 -28.29 67.49
CA ASN A 111 28.64 -27.06 67.73
C ASN A 111 28.69 -26.17 66.47
N GLY A 112 28.00 -26.48 65.40
CA GLY A 112 27.99 -25.74 64.15
C GLY A 112 29.24 -25.96 63.31
N ILE A 113 30.01 -27.04 63.51
CA ILE A 113 31.23 -27.34 62.77
C ILE A 113 30.92 -28.37 61.67
N LEU A 114 31.29 -28.05 60.41
CA LEU A 114 31.19 -28.97 59.28
C LEU A 114 32.29 -30.02 59.41
N PHE A 115 31.91 -31.28 59.67
CA PHE A 115 32.89 -32.35 59.91
C PHE A 115 32.87 -33.49 58.87
N ALA A 116 31.83 -33.61 58.13
CA ALA A 116 31.70 -34.62 57.07
C ALA A 116 30.93 -34.05 55.86
N GLY A 117 31.08 -34.65 54.70
CA GLY A 117 30.41 -34.23 53.47
C GLY A 117 31.13 -34.71 52.22
N SER A 118 30.59 -34.40 51.04
CA SER A 118 31.18 -34.77 49.75
C SER A 118 32.40 -33.91 49.38
N ILE A 119 32.62 -32.79 50.09
CA ILE A 119 33.66 -31.83 49.76
C ILE A 119 34.62 -31.64 50.95
N PRO A 120 35.70 -32.43 51.03
CA PRO A 120 36.62 -32.45 52.19
C PRO A 120 37.30 -31.12 52.50
N LYS A 121 37.49 -30.26 51.51
CA LYS A 121 38.16 -28.96 51.71
C LYS A 121 37.39 -28.01 52.65
N TYR A 122 36.11 -28.25 52.92
CA TYR A 122 35.29 -27.46 53.82
C TYR A 122 35.26 -28.03 55.27
N PHE A 123 35.90 -29.17 55.55
CA PHE A 123 35.90 -29.74 56.87
C PHE A 123 36.62 -28.81 57.90
N GLY A 124 35.99 -28.64 59.02
CA GLY A 124 36.43 -27.70 60.04
C GLY A 124 35.84 -26.29 59.90
N MET A 125 35.01 -26.03 58.90
CA MET A 125 34.35 -24.78 58.73
C MET A 125 33.36 -24.56 59.86
N ASP A 126 33.47 -23.42 60.55
CA ASP A 126 32.58 -23.00 61.63
C ASP A 126 31.44 -22.11 61.04
N PHE A 127 30.21 -22.58 61.22
CA PHE A 127 29.02 -21.92 60.70
C PHE A 127 28.67 -20.62 61.42
N HIS A 128 29.32 -20.28 62.53
CA HIS A 128 29.17 -18.98 63.18
C HIS A 128 30.01 -17.88 62.53
N THR A 129 30.82 -18.18 61.48
CA THR A 129 31.81 -17.23 60.94
C THR A 129 31.30 -16.39 59.81
N THR A 130 30.20 -16.71 59.18
CA THR A 130 29.62 -15.98 58.07
C THR A 130 28.10 -15.88 58.21
N ASP A 131 27.52 -14.74 57.80
CA ASP A 131 26.06 -14.53 57.83
C ASP A 131 25.31 -15.65 57.04
N GLN A 132 25.91 -16.13 55.97
CA GLN A 132 25.32 -17.19 55.14
C GLN A 132 25.17 -18.51 55.90
N THR A 133 26.20 -18.96 56.63
CA THR A 133 26.20 -20.22 57.35
C THR A 133 25.46 -20.15 58.66
N GLU A 134 25.51 -18.96 59.33
CA GLU A 134 24.84 -18.72 60.62
C GLU A 134 23.32 -18.93 60.55
N GLU A 135 22.69 -18.56 59.40
CA GLU A 135 21.23 -18.78 59.19
C GLU A 135 20.80 -20.25 59.46
N PHE A 136 21.67 -21.25 59.14
CA PHE A 136 21.37 -22.67 59.34
C PHE A 136 21.42 -23.08 60.82
N LEU A 137 22.10 -22.35 61.67
CA LEU A 137 22.22 -22.74 63.09
C LEU A 137 20.88 -22.71 63.84
N SER A 138 19.89 -21.98 63.32
CA SER A 138 18.51 -22.03 63.85
C SER A 138 17.90 -23.43 63.84
N ILE A 139 18.36 -24.32 62.97
CA ILE A 139 17.93 -25.73 62.87
C ILE A 139 18.40 -26.54 64.07
N LEU A 140 19.54 -26.16 64.73
CA LEU A 140 20.02 -26.79 65.95
C LEU A 140 19.09 -26.51 67.14
N ASP A 141 18.39 -25.40 67.15
CA ASP A 141 17.47 -24.96 68.20
C ASP A 141 16.06 -25.55 68.01
N ASP A 142 15.65 -25.70 66.74
CA ASP A 142 14.37 -26.32 66.37
C ASP A 142 14.58 -27.41 65.31
N PRO A 143 14.68 -28.70 65.70
CA PRO A 143 14.88 -29.81 64.78
C PRO A 143 13.71 -30.10 63.82
N SER A 144 12.57 -29.45 64.05
CA SER A 144 11.44 -29.53 63.10
C SER A 144 11.54 -28.51 61.97
N SER A 145 12.44 -27.55 62.12
CA SER A 145 12.65 -26.51 61.12
C SER A 145 13.55 -26.98 59.96
N TYR A 146 13.45 -26.26 58.88
CA TYR A 146 14.35 -26.37 57.74
C TYR A 146 14.65 -24.96 57.20
N LEU A 147 15.72 -24.86 56.40
CA LEU A 147 16.08 -23.63 55.77
C LEU A 147 16.35 -23.87 54.27
N VAL A 148 15.66 -23.12 53.42
CA VAL A 148 15.95 -23.02 51.97
C VAL A 148 16.49 -21.63 51.75
N GLN A 149 17.78 -21.50 51.47
CA GLN A 149 18.39 -20.19 51.18
C GLN A 149 18.08 -19.71 49.82
N ASP A 150 18.06 -18.41 49.60
CA ASP A 150 18.11 -17.80 48.28
C ASP A 150 19.45 -18.08 47.61
N ILE A 151 19.41 -18.06 46.26
CA ILE A 151 20.60 -18.24 45.44
C ILE A 151 21.56 -17.09 45.68
N ARG A 152 22.77 -17.38 46.13
CA ARG A 152 23.82 -16.39 46.42
C ARG A 152 25.22 -17.03 46.33
N PRO A 153 26.29 -16.17 46.20
CA PRO A 153 27.65 -16.66 46.26
C PRO A 153 27.92 -17.32 47.65
N ASN A 154 28.59 -18.47 47.65
CA ASN A 154 28.96 -19.11 48.87
C ASN A 154 30.11 -18.35 49.57
N GLY A 155 30.15 -18.42 50.91
CA GLY A 155 31.08 -17.65 51.71
C GLY A 155 32.56 -18.00 51.53
N TYR A 156 32.86 -19.15 50.92
CA TYR A 156 34.22 -19.70 50.80
C TYR A 156 34.86 -19.46 49.40
N GLU A 157 34.16 -19.76 48.37
CA GLU A 157 34.69 -19.70 46.98
C GLU A 157 34.02 -18.62 46.11
N GLN A 158 33.04 -17.92 46.66
CA GLN A 158 32.21 -16.97 45.89
C GLN A 158 31.50 -17.57 44.69
N LYS A 159 31.33 -18.93 44.70
CA LYS A 159 30.50 -19.62 43.69
C LYS A 159 29.04 -19.46 44.04
N VAL A 160 28.21 -19.31 43.01
CA VAL A 160 26.78 -19.18 43.19
C VAL A 160 26.14 -20.54 43.47
N PHE A 161 25.55 -20.69 44.62
CA PHE A 161 24.86 -21.89 45.08
C PHE A 161 23.54 -21.58 45.73
N GLN A 162 22.68 -22.59 45.83
CA GLN A 162 21.53 -22.60 46.71
C GLN A 162 21.75 -23.73 47.74
N TYR A 163 21.73 -23.39 49.02
CA TYR A 163 21.87 -24.35 50.09
C TYR A 163 20.56 -24.60 50.81
N ILE A 164 20.30 -25.86 51.12
CA ILE A 164 19.13 -26.31 51.85
C ILE A 164 19.58 -27.17 53.04
N GLY A 165 19.12 -26.81 54.23
CA GLY A 165 19.46 -27.49 55.46
C GLY A 165 18.26 -28.06 56.19
N VAL A 166 18.43 -29.23 56.78
CA VAL A 166 17.47 -29.93 57.64
C VAL A 166 18.18 -30.49 58.87
N ALA A 167 17.45 -30.76 59.96
CA ALA A 167 18.02 -31.42 61.13
C ALA A 167 18.43 -32.85 60.82
N ARG A 168 19.53 -33.31 61.37
CA ARG A 168 19.88 -34.74 61.47
C ARG A 168 18.83 -35.52 62.27
N GLN A 169 18.58 -36.73 61.86
CA GLN A 169 17.56 -37.59 62.53
C GLN A 169 18.16 -38.51 63.54
N ASP A 170 19.46 -38.81 63.45
CA ASP A 170 20.20 -39.71 64.36
C ASP A 170 20.71 -39.02 65.62
N LYS A 171 21.09 -37.79 65.57
CA LYS A 171 21.59 -37.02 66.73
C LYS A 171 21.52 -35.50 66.41
N LYS A 172 21.76 -34.64 67.38
CA LYS A 172 21.77 -33.14 67.13
C LYS A 172 22.81 -32.76 66.08
N GLY A 173 22.42 -32.03 65.11
CA GLY A 173 23.26 -31.58 63.98
C GLY A 173 22.42 -31.21 62.77
N ILE A 174 23.08 -30.74 61.73
CA ILE A 174 22.44 -30.30 60.49
C ILE A 174 22.97 -31.14 59.31
N VAL A 175 22.08 -31.46 58.42
CA VAL A 175 22.41 -31.93 57.08
C VAL A 175 22.09 -30.81 56.09
N GLN A 176 23.04 -30.52 55.22
CA GLN A 176 22.89 -29.51 54.22
C GLN A 176 23.23 -30.08 52.84
N VAL A 177 22.41 -29.75 51.84
CA VAL A 177 22.69 -30.00 50.44
C VAL A 177 22.95 -28.69 49.71
N GLY A 178 23.93 -28.70 48.82
CA GLY A 178 24.28 -27.57 47.97
C GLY A 178 24.02 -27.89 46.52
N MET A 179 23.35 -26.96 45.80
CA MET A 179 23.02 -27.11 44.42
C MET A 179 23.50 -25.89 43.62
N ALA A 180 24.20 -26.13 42.51
CA ALA A 180 24.48 -25.09 41.54
C ALA A 180 23.18 -24.74 40.81
N PRO A 181 22.74 -23.49 40.87
CA PRO A 181 21.38 -23.10 40.42
C PRO A 181 21.31 -22.86 38.90
N THR A 182 21.89 -23.74 38.10
CA THR A 182 22.01 -23.59 36.65
C THR A 182 20.66 -23.36 35.98
N ARG A 183 19.65 -24.18 36.32
CA ARG A 183 18.29 -24.03 35.74
C ARG A 183 17.64 -22.70 36.10
N MET A 184 17.84 -22.25 37.34
CA MET A 184 17.29 -20.97 37.79
C MET A 184 17.99 -19.78 37.14
N LEU A 185 19.32 -19.83 37.03
CA LEU A 185 20.09 -18.77 36.35
C LEU A 185 19.75 -18.66 34.85
N GLU A 186 19.52 -19.82 34.21
CA GLU A 186 19.04 -19.83 32.83
C GLU A 186 17.63 -19.24 32.68
N ALA A 187 16.72 -19.53 33.62
CA ALA A 187 15.39 -18.96 33.64
C ALA A 187 15.43 -17.46 33.93
N GLN A 188 16.25 -17.02 34.89
CA GLN A 188 16.47 -15.58 35.12
C GLN A 188 17.02 -14.85 33.89
N LYS A 189 18.00 -15.45 33.20
CA LYS A 189 18.54 -14.87 31.96
C LYS A 189 17.46 -14.75 30.88
N ARG A 190 16.59 -15.77 30.74
CA ARG A 190 15.47 -15.70 29.77
C ARG A 190 14.43 -14.62 30.10
N ASN A 191 14.34 -14.23 31.36
CA ASN A 191 13.43 -13.17 31.81
C ASN A 191 14.04 -11.74 31.68
N GLN A 192 15.32 -11.60 31.36
CA GLN A 192 15.93 -10.31 31.10
C GLN A 192 15.36 -9.71 29.80
N LEU A 193 15.07 -8.41 29.83
CA LEU A 193 14.50 -7.69 28.68
C LEU A 193 15.36 -7.78 27.42
N ASP A 194 16.69 -7.70 27.57
CA ASP A 194 17.63 -7.85 26.45
C ASP A 194 17.49 -9.21 25.75
N TYR A 195 17.33 -10.28 26.57
CA TYR A 195 17.12 -11.61 26.02
C TYR A 195 15.78 -11.73 25.29
N ILE A 196 14.71 -11.17 25.87
CA ILE A 196 13.37 -11.17 25.25
C ILE A 196 13.42 -10.38 23.93
N PHE A 197 14.03 -9.21 23.93
CA PHE A 197 14.12 -8.33 22.76
C PHE A 197 14.98 -8.94 21.64
N SER A 198 16.07 -9.63 21.97
CA SER A 198 16.90 -10.33 20.99
C SER A 198 16.16 -11.43 20.22
N ARG A 199 15.01 -11.91 20.74
CA ARG A 199 14.16 -12.94 20.12
C ARG A 199 13.00 -12.38 19.32
N VAL A 200 12.72 -11.09 19.46
CA VAL A 200 11.65 -10.43 18.72
C VAL A 200 12.20 -9.92 17.37
N PRO A 201 11.67 -10.35 16.25
CA PRO A 201 12.14 -9.86 14.97
C PRO A 201 11.81 -8.37 14.82
N VAL A 202 12.83 -7.58 14.48
CA VAL A 202 12.72 -6.16 14.16
C VAL A 202 13.07 -6.00 12.69
N ASP A 203 12.14 -5.43 11.93
CA ASP A 203 12.33 -5.19 10.49
C ASP A 203 13.42 -4.13 10.24
N ALA A 204 13.91 -4.05 9.01
CA ALA A 204 14.92 -3.06 8.65
C ALA A 204 14.38 -1.63 8.92
N GLY A 205 15.15 -0.84 9.69
CA GLY A 205 14.72 0.50 10.11
C GLY A 205 13.70 0.52 11.25
N GLY A 206 13.33 -0.66 11.79
CA GLY A 206 12.49 -0.78 12.98
C GLY A 206 13.30 -0.53 14.25
N VAL A 207 12.62 -0.09 15.29
CA VAL A 207 13.16 0.08 16.64
C VAL A 207 12.24 -0.59 17.66
N LEU A 208 12.86 -1.19 18.66
CA LEU A 208 12.17 -1.79 19.79
C LEU A 208 12.97 -1.47 21.05
N PHE A 209 12.36 -0.85 22.05
CA PHE A 209 13.03 -0.52 23.30
C PHE A 209 12.07 -0.49 24.48
N ALA A 210 12.62 -0.61 25.68
CA ALA A 210 11.92 -0.49 26.95
C ALA A 210 12.54 0.60 27.80
N ILE A 211 11.70 1.42 28.39
CA ILE A 211 12.10 2.52 29.28
C ILE A 211 11.55 2.22 30.68
N ASP A 212 12.37 2.42 31.70
CA ASP A 212 11.91 2.52 33.08
C ASP A 212 11.17 3.84 33.29
N LYS A 213 9.94 3.75 33.74
CA LYS A 213 9.03 4.90 33.87
C LYS A 213 9.47 5.92 34.91
N GLU A 214 10.15 5.47 35.99
CA GLU A 214 10.57 6.34 37.06
C GLU A 214 11.91 7.04 36.80
N SER A 215 12.89 6.27 36.30
CA SER A 215 14.24 6.80 36.04
C SER A 215 14.39 7.41 34.64
N GLY A 216 13.57 7.00 33.67
CA GLY A 216 13.73 7.37 32.26
C GLY A 216 14.95 6.71 31.61
N GLU A 217 15.46 5.62 32.21
CA GLU A 217 16.55 4.82 31.66
C GLU A 217 16.02 3.83 30.60
N VAL A 218 16.74 3.68 29.50
CA VAL A 218 16.45 2.65 28.48
C VAL A 218 17.03 1.32 28.94
N LEU A 219 16.16 0.45 29.45
CA LEU A 219 16.57 -0.85 30.03
C LEU A 219 16.98 -1.85 28.98
N ALA A 220 16.35 -1.81 27.80
CA ALA A 220 16.67 -2.67 26.66
C ALA A 220 16.38 -1.91 25.36
N HIS A 221 17.13 -2.21 24.31
CA HIS A 221 16.97 -1.61 23.00
C HIS A 221 17.37 -2.60 21.90
N SER A 222 16.72 -2.55 20.72
CA SER A 222 17.07 -3.38 19.56
C SER A 222 18.49 -3.14 19.04
N ASP A 223 19.06 -1.97 19.31
CA ASP A 223 20.49 -1.68 19.20
C ASP A 223 21.09 -1.71 20.62
N GLU A 224 21.82 -2.79 20.93
CA GLU A 224 22.41 -3.00 22.26
C GLU A 224 23.27 -1.85 22.76
N SER A 225 23.83 -1.04 21.86
CA SER A 225 24.66 0.12 22.24
C SER A 225 23.87 1.24 22.93
N MET A 226 22.55 1.24 22.81
CA MET A 226 21.65 2.24 23.38
C MET A 226 21.06 1.83 24.73
N ALA A 227 21.19 0.56 25.12
CA ALA A 227 20.77 0.08 26.44
C ALA A 227 21.61 0.75 27.53
N GLY A 228 20.98 1.04 28.67
CA GLY A 228 21.61 1.77 29.79
C GLY A 228 21.72 3.29 29.58
N SER A 229 21.28 3.81 28.43
CA SER A 229 21.27 5.25 28.17
C SER A 229 20.04 5.91 28.77
N SER A 230 20.15 7.19 29.14
CA SER A 230 18.96 7.97 29.48
C SER A 230 18.15 8.32 28.23
N MET A 231 16.82 8.25 28.33
CA MET A 231 15.89 8.72 27.30
C MET A 231 16.26 10.11 26.76
N LYS A 232 16.67 11.02 27.60
CA LYS A 232 17.11 12.39 27.24
C LYS A 232 18.37 12.39 26.36
N ASN A 233 19.30 11.45 26.60
CA ASN A 233 20.52 11.34 25.78
C ASN A 233 20.22 10.84 24.37
N LEU A 234 19.13 10.11 24.19
CA LEU A 234 18.64 9.67 22.89
C LEU A 234 17.78 10.74 22.19
N GLY A 235 17.60 11.92 22.82
CA GLY A 235 16.79 13.00 22.27
C GLY A 235 15.29 12.81 22.43
N LEU A 236 14.86 11.82 23.24
CA LEU A 236 13.46 11.51 23.47
C LEU A 236 12.89 12.32 24.62
N THR A 237 11.66 12.78 24.46
CA THR A 237 10.90 13.49 25.51
C THR A 237 9.76 12.63 26.02
N GLU A 238 9.33 12.90 27.26
CA GLU A 238 8.18 12.21 27.87
C GLU A 238 6.89 12.45 27.06
N GLU A 239 6.74 13.66 26.51
CA GLU A 239 5.59 14.05 25.70
C GLU A 239 5.53 13.24 24.37
N GLU A 240 6.66 13.10 23.67
CA GLU A 240 6.75 12.27 22.46
C GLU A 240 6.41 10.80 22.75
N ILE A 241 6.90 10.25 23.85
CA ILE A 241 6.60 8.86 24.25
C ILE A 241 5.11 8.69 24.60
N ALA A 242 4.52 9.68 25.28
CA ALA A 242 3.09 9.66 25.59
C ALA A 242 2.22 9.72 24.32
N ASP A 243 2.63 10.52 23.33
CA ASP A 243 1.95 10.61 22.03
C ASP A 243 2.02 9.29 21.23
N CYS A 244 3.02 8.44 21.51
CA CYS A 244 3.13 7.11 20.89
C CYS A 244 2.05 6.12 21.35
N ARG A 245 1.26 6.38 22.39
CA ARG A 245 0.24 5.43 22.88
C ARG A 245 -0.74 4.98 21.78
N ASP A 246 -1.20 5.93 20.95
CA ASP A 246 -2.12 5.69 19.85
C ASP A 246 -1.46 5.82 18.47
N GLY A 247 -0.14 5.85 18.44
CA GLY A 247 0.67 6.06 17.24
C GLY A 247 1.09 7.51 17.05
N GLY A 248 2.34 7.81 17.38
CA GLY A 248 2.97 9.12 17.31
C GLY A 248 4.31 9.08 16.56
N PHE A 249 4.96 10.25 16.51
CA PHE A 249 6.29 10.36 15.96
C PHE A 249 7.28 10.80 17.02
N ILE A 250 8.42 10.14 17.07
CA ILE A 250 9.58 10.53 17.87
C ILE A 250 10.75 10.92 16.95
N HIS A 251 11.67 11.69 17.51
CA HIS A 251 12.91 12.06 16.83
C HIS A 251 14.10 11.43 17.55
N GLN A 252 14.75 10.47 16.91
CA GLN A 252 15.92 9.79 17.46
C GLN A 252 17.08 9.89 16.48
N GLU A 253 18.22 10.42 16.91
CA GLU A 253 19.43 10.59 16.09
C GLU A 253 19.19 11.27 14.72
N GLY A 254 18.28 12.25 14.68
CA GLY A 254 17.93 12.96 13.44
C GLY A 254 17.02 12.18 12.48
N LYS A 255 16.57 10.99 12.87
CA LYS A 255 15.59 10.21 12.13
C LYS A 255 14.21 10.42 12.77
N LYS A 256 13.19 10.49 11.93
CA LYS A 256 11.79 10.54 12.36
C LYS A 256 11.22 9.13 12.33
N ILE A 257 10.76 8.66 13.48
CA ILE A 257 10.28 7.28 13.70
C ILE A 257 8.82 7.37 14.10
N PHE A 258 7.98 6.62 13.44
CA PHE A 258 6.59 6.39 13.85
C PHE A 258 6.56 5.25 14.86
N CYS A 259 6.03 5.50 16.05
CA CYS A 259 6.06 4.53 17.14
C CYS A 259 4.70 4.33 17.79
N VAL A 260 4.60 3.18 18.48
CA VAL A 260 3.51 2.83 19.40
C VAL A 260 4.13 2.47 20.74
N SER A 261 3.53 2.92 21.83
CA SER A 261 3.96 2.59 23.20
C SER A 261 2.89 1.80 23.94
N LEU A 262 3.35 0.91 24.84
CA LEU A 262 2.52 0.15 25.77
C LEU A 262 3.11 0.27 27.17
N GLU A 263 2.32 0.78 28.10
CA GLU A 263 2.70 0.80 29.52
C GLU A 263 2.42 -0.56 30.16
N LYS A 264 3.40 -1.08 30.88
CA LYS A 264 3.31 -2.30 31.68
C LYS A 264 4.07 -2.11 33.00
N ASP A 265 3.34 -2.05 34.10
CA ASP A 265 3.91 -1.81 35.43
C ASP A 265 4.80 -0.56 35.44
N ASN A 266 6.08 -0.69 35.76
CA ASN A 266 7.07 0.37 35.72
C ASN A 266 7.79 0.50 34.36
N LEU A 267 7.35 -0.23 33.33
CA LEU A 267 7.95 -0.23 32.01
C LEU A 267 7.09 0.48 30.99
N ILE A 268 7.75 1.18 30.08
CA ILE A 268 7.15 1.67 28.84
C ILE A 268 7.83 0.92 27.70
N LEU A 269 7.10 0.02 27.05
CA LEU A 269 7.54 -0.71 25.88
C LEU A 269 7.23 0.10 24.63
N VAL A 270 8.17 0.29 23.73
CA VAL A 270 8.01 1.08 22.51
C VAL A 270 8.45 0.27 21.30
N SER A 271 7.58 0.23 20.28
CA SER A 271 7.89 -0.34 18.95
C SER A 271 7.65 0.72 17.90
N GLY A 272 8.61 0.92 17.02
CA GLY A 272 8.52 1.95 15.99
C GLY A 272 9.21 1.53 14.70
N GLU A 273 8.99 2.33 13.66
CA GLU A 273 9.58 2.17 12.35
C GLU A 273 9.93 3.53 11.76
N ASN A 274 11.06 3.60 11.05
CA ASN A 274 11.50 4.81 10.40
C ASN A 274 10.44 5.28 9.38
N GLU A 275 10.17 6.59 9.33
CA GLU A 275 9.17 7.18 8.41
C GLU A 275 9.42 6.78 6.95
N LYS A 276 10.64 6.57 6.54
CA LYS A 276 10.99 6.17 5.19
C LYS A 276 10.48 4.75 4.86
N GLU A 277 10.75 3.80 5.74
CA GLU A 277 10.32 2.40 5.61
C GLU A 277 8.80 2.29 5.75
N LEU A 278 8.20 2.96 6.75
CA LEU A 278 6.75 3.03 6.94
C LEU A 278 5.99 3.37 5.64
N TYR A 279 6.55 4.28 4.83
CA TYR A 279 5.91 4.74 3.61
C TYR A 279 6.52 4.17 2.32
N GLU A 280 7.47 3.25 2.38
CA GLU A 280 8.12 2.67 1.20
C GLU A 280 7.11 1.94 0.30
N GLU A 281 6.29 1.08 0.88
CA GLU A 281 5.26 0.37 0.14
C GLU A 281 4.22 1.32 -0.45
N ARG A 282 3.76 2.32 0.32
CA ARG A 282 2.88 3.38 -0.18
C ARG A 282 3.48 4.09 -1.40
N ASN A 283 4.75 4.47 -1.33
CA ASN A 283 5.42 5.21 -2.39
C ASN A 283 5.55 4.34 -3.66
N THR A 284 5.92 3.08 -3.50
CA THR A 284 6.01 2.11 -4.60
C THR A 284 4.64 1.89 -5.26
N GLN A 285 3.60 1.67 -4.48
CA GLN A 285 2.24 1.51 -4.99
C GLN A 285 1.70 2.79 -5.63
N THR A 286 2.06 3.96 -5.10
CA THR A 286 1.69 5.25 -5.70
C THR A 286 2.32 5.43 -7.08
N ILE A 287 3.59 5.06 -7.25
CA ILE A 287 4.29 5.08 -8.55
C ILE A 287 3.62 4.14 -9.55
N LEU A 288 3.30 2.91 -9.13
CA LEU A 288 2.59 1.95 -9.98
C LEU A 288 1.20 2.46 -10.39
N THR A 289 0.45 3.02 -9.44
CA THR A 289 -0.85 3.62 -9.69
C THR A 289 -0.73 4.79 -10.66
N PHE A 290 0.27 5.66 -10.50
CA PHE A 290 0.54 6.76 -11.42
C PHE A 290 0.81 6.26 -12.84
N CYS A 291 1.69 5.25 -13.01
CA CYS A 291 1.96 4.65 -14.32
C CYS A 291 0.69 4.07 -14.96
N TYR A 292 -0.13 3.39 -14.18
CA TYR A 292 -1.41 2.86 -14.63
C TYR A 292 -2.37 3.97 -15.06
N LEU A 293 -2.52 5.04 -14.28
CA LEU A 293 -3.38 6.16 -14.61
C LEU A 293 -2.91 6.90 -15.86
N VAL A 294 -1.60 7.03 -16.07
CA VAL A 294 -1.04 7.60 -17.31
C VAL A 294 -1.41 6.72 -18.51
N LEU A 295 -1.31 5.40 -18.38
CA LEU A 295 -1.73 4.49 -19.45
C LEU A 295 -3.23 4.65 -19.76
N VAL A 296 -4.08 4.65 -18.75
CA VAL A 296 -5.53 4.87 -18.89
C VAL A 296 -5.82 6.22 -19.57
N TYR A 297 -5.12 7.28 -19.16
CA TYR A 297 -5.23 8.58 -19.79
C TYR A 297 -4.92 8.56 -21.29
N LEU A 298 -3.78 7.95 -21.67
CA LEU A 298 -3.36 7.86 -23.07
C LEU A 298 -4.37 7.05 -23.91
N VAL A 299 -4.82 5.91 -23.39
CA VAL A 299 -5.84 5.08 -24.08
C VAL A 299 -7.16 5.85 -24.24
N THR A 300 -7.60 6.51 -23.18
CA THR A 300 -8.83 7.30 -23.17
C THR A 300 -8.78 8.41 -24.23
N ILE A 301 -7.69 9.19 -24.28
CA ILE A 301 -7.53 10.26 -25.27
C ILE A 301 -7.45 9.71 -26.69
N LEU A 302 -6.79 8.57 -26.89
CA LEU A 302 -6.72 7.91 -28.19
C LEU A 302 -8.12 7.47 -28.68
N VAL A 303 -8.89 6.82 -27.78
CA VAL A 303 -10.25 6.37 -28.08
C VAL A 303 -11.16 7.59 -28.37
N ILE A 304 -11.12 8.62 -27.55
CA ILE A 304 -11.91 9.84 -27.74
C ILE A 304 -11.57 10.51 -29.08
N ASN A 305 -10.29 10.65 -29.39
CA ASN A 305 -9.85 11.22 -30.67
C ASN A 305 -10.36 10.42 -31.87
N ARG A 306 -10.29 9.09 -31.78
CA ARG A 306 -10.77 8.21 -32.84
C ARG A 306 -12.30 8.30 -33.02
N LEU A 307 -13.03 8.32 -31.90
CA LEU A 307 -14.49 8.45 -31.92
C LEU A 307 -14.93 9.81 -32.48
N LEU A 308 -14.33 10.89 -31.99
CA LEU A 308 -14.63 12.26 -32.47
C LEU A 308 -14.33 12.39 -33.96
N LYS A 309 -13.20 11.86 -34.43
CA LYS A 309 -12.87 11.90 -35.86
C LYS A 309 -13.94 11.19 -36.67
N HIS A 310 -14.22 9.93 -36.36
CA HIS A 310 -15.11 9.09 -37.17
C HIS A 310 -16.57 9.50 -37.07
N GLN A 311 -17.07 9.84 -35.89
CA GLN A 311 -18.49 10.14 -35.69
C GLN A 311 -18.89 11.60 -35.99
N ILE A 312 -17.96 12.54 -35.88
CA ILE A 312 -18.26 13.96 -35.98
C ILE A 312 -17.53 14.59 -37.16
N VAL A 313 -16.19 14.54 -37.18
CA VAL A 313 -15.38 15.30 -38.13
C VAL A 313 -15.56 14.79 -39.55
N ASP A 314 -15.49 13.48 -39.75
CA ASP A 314 -15.66 12.85 -41.07
C ASP A 314 -17.08 13.14 -41.61
N GLY A 315 -18.11 13.05 -40.75
CA GLY A 315 -19.48 13.38 -41.11
C GLY A 315 -19.72 14.83 -41.52
N ILE A 316 -19.11 15.80 -40.81
CA ILE A 316 -19.17 17.23 -41.17
C ILE A 316 -18.49 17.48 -42.50
N HIS A 317 -17.31 16.90 -42.74
CA HIS A 317 -16.60 17.10 -44.01
C HIS A 317 -17.43 16.55 -45.17
N THR A 318 -17.96 15.34 -45.08
CA THR A 318 -18.81 14.77 -46.11
C THR A 318 -20.03 15.64 -46.42
N ILE A 319 -20.74 16.16 -45.39
CA ILE A 319 -21.87 17.05 -45.59
C ILE A 319 -21.44 18.36 -46.25
N MET A 320 -20.27 18.90 -45.85
CA MET A 320 -19.76 20.16 -46.48
C MET A 320 -19.37 19.96 -47.93
N ASP A 321 -18.73 18.82 -48.25
CA ASP A 321 -18.34 18.50 -49.61
C ASP A 321 -19.61 18.29 -50.48
N ASP A 322 -20.58 17.49 -50.01
CA ASP A 322 -21.88 17.28 -50.71
C ASP A 322 -22.65 18.61 -50.88
N LEU A 323 -22.65 19.50 -49.87
CA LEU A 323 -23.25 20.85 -49.99
C LEU A 323 -22.53 21.75 -51.00
N HIS A 324 -21.21 21.62 -51.11
CA HIS A 324 -20.43 22.38 -52.11
C HIS A 324 -20.84 21.93 -53.53
N ASP A 325 -20.92 20.61 -53.78
CA ASP A 325 -21.35 20.06 -55.05
C ASP A 325 -22.78 20.52 -55.39
N ILE A 326 -23.71 20.53 -54.41
CA ILE A 326 -25.07 21.02 -54.61
C ILE A 326 -25.08 22.53 -54.94
N THR A 327 -24.26 23.35 -54.26
CA THR A 327 -24.17 24.81 -54.55
C THR A 327 -23.54 25.09 -55.89
N ASP A 328 -22.66 24.22 -56.39
CA ASP A 328 -22.04 24.32 -57.72
C ASP A 328 -23.00 23.82 -58.86
N GLY A 329 -24.22 23.46 -58.47
CA GLY A 329 -25.29 23.15 -59.44
C GLY A 329 -25.51 21.65 -59.63
N ASP A 330 -24.79 20.74 -59.00
CA ASP A 330 -25.04 19.32 -59.05
C ASP A 330 -26.17 18.93 -58.07
N LEU A 331 -27.41 19.21 -58.51
CA LEU A 331 -28.61 18.90 -57.74
C LEU A 331 -28.97 17.40 -57.70
N ASP A 332 -28.20 16.53 -58.41
CA ASP A 332 -28.35 15.08 -58.35
C ASP A 332 -27.57 14.49 -57.16
N THR A 333 -26.70 15.27 -56.51
CA THR A 333 -25.96 14.85 -55.33
C THR A 333 -26.88 14.57 -54.17
N VAL A 334 -26.75 13.34 -53.60
CA VAL A 334 -27.54 12.87 -52.44
C VAL A 334 -26.66 12.86 -51.22
N VAL A 335 -26.93 13.72 -50.25
CA VAL A 335 -26.23 13.73 -48.96
C VAL A 335 -26.62 12.48 -48.19
N LYS A 336 -25.61 11.64 -47.84
CA LYS A 336 -25.81 10.37 -47.11
C LYS A 336 -24.76 10.21 -46.00
N VAL A 337 -25.02 10.80 -44.83
CA VAL A 337 -24.20 10.63 -43.65
C VAL A 337 -25.01 9.99 -42.54
N ASP A 338 -24.64 8.74 -42.19
CA ASP A 338 -25.35 7.89 -41.25
C ASP A 338 -24.55 7.64 -39.96
N SER A 339 -23.47 8.42 -39.70
CA SER A 339 -22.55 8.22 -38.57
C SER A 339 -23.21 8.41 -37.20
N ASN A 340 -24.27 9.22 -37.10
CA ASN A 340 -25.12 9.38 -35.94
C ASN A 340 -26.55 9.82 -36.33
N PRO A 341 -27.53 9.76 -35.42
CA PRO A 341 -28.93 10.15 -35.68
C PRO A 341 -29.08 11.59 -36.16
N GLU A 342 -28.29 12.52 -35.62
CA GLU A 342 -28.34 13.94 -35.92
C GLU A 342 -27.90 14.21 -37.36
N PHE A 343 -26.81 13.56 -37.81
CA PHE A 343 -26.37 13.71 -39.20
C PHE A 343 -27.31 13.00 -40.18
N ARG A 344 -27.92 11.91 -39.81
CA ARG A 344 -28.95 11.26 -40.64
C ARG A 344 -30.15 12.18 -40.84
N GLN A 345 -30.61 12.85 -39.75
CA GLN A 345 -31.71 13.81 -39.85
C GLN A 345 -31.32 15.04 -40.66
N LEU A 346 -30.07 15.54 -40.50
CA LEU A 346 -29.56 16.65 -41.30
C LEU A 346 -29.47 16.29 -42.79
N SER A 347 -28.93 15.11 -43.14
CA SER A 347 -28.87 14.62 -44.51
C SER A 347 -30.27 14.54 -45.14
N GLN A 348 -31.25 14.03 -44.41
CA GLN A 348 -32.65 13.93 -44.88
C GLN A 348 -33.24 15.36 -45.10
N GLY A 349 -32.94 16.28 -44.20
CA GLY A 349 -33.36 17.68 -44.32
C GLY A 349 -32.79 18.38 -45.55
N ILE A 350 -31.50 18.22 -45.81
CA ILE A 350 -30.82 18.76 -47.00
C ILE A 350 -31.39 18.13 -48.28
N ASN A 351 -31.52 16.81 -48.35
CA ASN A 351 -32.07 16.14 -49.50
C ASN A 351 -33.52 16.59 -49.79
N LYS A 352 -34.34 16.81 -48.75
CA LYS A 352 -35.68 17.33 -48.94
C LYS A 352 -35.68 18.79 -49.43
N MET A 353 -34.71 19.61 -49.00
CA MET A 353 -34.55 20.95 -49.50
C MET A 353 -34.16 20.96 -50.97
N VAL A 354 -33.19 20.14 -51.38
CA VAL A 354 -32.77 19.99 -52.77
C VAL A 354 -33.93 19.53 -53.65
N GLN A 355 -34.71 18.53 -53.22
CA GLN A 355 -35.91 18.09 -53.93
C GLN A 355 -36.94 19.21 -54.08
N GLY A 356 -37.13 20.04 -53.03
CA GLY A 356 -38.00 21.20 -53.09
C GLY A 356 -37.55 22.26 -54.12
N ILE A 357 -36.22 22.45 -54.25
CA ILE A 357 -35.64 23.34 -55.26
C ILE A 357 -35.91 22.79 -56.68
N LEU A 358 -35.64 21.49 -56.90
CA LEU A 358 -35.92 20.85 -58.17
C LEU A 358 -37.39 20.92 -58.55
N ASP A 359 -38.31 20.63 -57.63
CA ASP A 359 -39.75 20.73 -57.87
C ASP A 359 -40.19 22.18 -58.19
N ALA A 360 -39.59 23.18 -57.54
CA ALA A 360 -39.84 24.59 -57.85
C ALA A 360 -39.36 24.96 -59.25
N THR A 361 -38.16 24.49 -59.63
CA THR A 361 -37.57 24.74 -60.93
C THR A 361 -38.44 24.14 -62.06
N VAL A 362 -38.88 22.90 -61.87
CA VAL A 362 -39.81 22.23 -62.81
C VAL A 362 -41.13 22.97 -62.92
N LYS A 363 -41.69 23.46 -61.80
CA LYS A 363 -42.93 24.26 -61.82
C LYS A 363 -42.75 25.58 -62.59
N ILE A 364 -41.62 26.28 -62.35
CA ILE A 364 -41.30 27.56 -63.04
C ILE A 364 -41.18 27.27 -64.58
N SER A 365 -40.41 26.23 -64.92
CA SER A 365 -40.28 25.81 -66.33
C SER A 365 -41.65 25.54 -66.96
N LYS A 366 -42.50 24.82 -66.27
CA LYS A 366 -43.84 24.50 -66.75
C LYS A 366 -44.75 25.72 -66.89
N VAL A 367 -44.61 26.71 -66.02
CA VAL A 367 -45.31 28.00 -66.15
C VAL A 367 -44.82 28.72 -67.37
N ILE A 368 -43.51 28.79 -67.60
CA ILE A 368 -42.93 29.46 -68.82
C ILE A 368 -43.39 28.76 -70.08
N ASP A 369 -43.45 27.45 -70.10
CA ASP A 369 -43.89 26.64 -71.21
C ASP A 369 -45.39 26.85 -71.56
N THR A 370 -46.21 27.18 -70.51
CA THR A 370 -47.67 27.43 -70.71
C THR A 370 -47.96 28.85 -71.13
N LEU A 371 -47.03 29.80 -71.02
CA LEU A 371 -47.19 31.13 -71.49
C LEU A 371 -47.01 31.14 -73.05
N ASP A 372 -48.03 31.55 -73.73
CA ASP A 372 -48.02 31.61 -75.20
C ASP A 372 -47.13 32.76 -75.77
N LEU A 373 -45.98 32.90 -75.18
CA LEU A 373 -44.96 33.90 -75.54
C LEU A 373 -43.75 33.19 -76.21
N PRO A 374 -43.23 33.64 -77.28
CA PRO A 374 -42.08 33.07 -77.97
C PRO A 374 -40.77 33.40 -77.24
N ILE A 375 -40.69 33.02 -75.92
CA ILE A 375 -39.58 33.28 -75.05
C ILE A 375 -38.97 31.98 -74.61
N GLY A 376 -37.74 31.72 -74.94
CA GLY A 376 -36.94 30.65 -74.40
C GLY A 376 -35.96 31.16 -73.36
N VAL A 377 -35.82 30.48 -72.28
CA VAL A 377 -34.87 30.86 -71.21
C VAL A 377 -33.77 29.81 -71.13
N PHE A 378 -32.53 30.21 -70.95
CA PHE A 378 -31.41 29.38 -70.68
C PHE A 378 -30.52 30.06 -69.61
N GLU A 379 -29.80 29.26 -68.88
CA GLU A 379 -28.91 29.66 -67.78
C GLU A 379 -27.54 29.00 -67.95
N PHE A 380 -26.49 29.84 -67.78
CA PHE A 380 -25.13 29.31 -67.65
C PHE A 380 -24.77 29.33 -66.19
N ASN A 381 -24.37 28.19 -65.64
CA ASN A 381 -23.70 28.13 -64.37
C ASN A 381 -22.20 28.44 -64.60
N GLU A 382 -21.65 29.44 -63.85
CA GLU A 382 -20.26 29.87 -64.03
C GLU A 382 -19.22 28.83 -63.66
N ASP A 383 -19.61 27.92 -62.77
CA ASP A 383 -18.73 26.85 -62.25
C ASP A 383 -19.02 25.47 -62.88
N SER A 384 -20.00 25.36 -63.78
CA SER A 384 -20.37 24.13 -64.44
C SER A 384 -20.32 24.29 -65.97
N GLU A 385 -19.82 23.25 -66.63
CA GLU A 385 -19.83 23.23 -68.11
C GLU A 385 -21.24 22.96 -68.70
N LYS A 386 -22.21 22.60 -67.83
CA LYS A 386 -23.58 22.30 -68.20
C LYS A 386 -24.43 23.57 -68.34
N VAL A 387 -25.31 23.59 -69.33
CA VAL A 387 -26.29 24.65 -69.58
C VAL A 387 -27.69 24.15 -69.27
N MET A 388 -28.45 24.89 -68.52
CA MET A 388 -29.88 24.65 -68.32
C MET A 388 -30.69 25.50 -69.28
N ALA A 389 -31.60 24.86 -70.07
CA ALA A 389 -32.48 25.57 -70.95
C ALA A 389 -33.88 24.97 -70.93
N THR A 390 -34.90 25.81 -71.12
CA THR A 390 -36.32 25.40 -71.12
C THR A 390 -36.69 24.66 -72.41
N GLU A 391 -37.68 23.78 -72.32
CA GLU A 391 -38.25 23.13 -73.51
C GLU A 391 -38.76 24.14 -74.52
N ARG A 392 -39.28 25.29 -74.08
CA ARG A 392 -39.68 26.39 -74.96
C ARG A 392 -38.50 26.98 -75.73
N PHE A 393 -37.30 27.05 -75.15
CA PHE A 393 -36.06 27.42 -75.78
C PHE A 393 -35.74 26.55 -76.99
N ARG A 394 -35.89 25.23 -76.78
CA ARG A 394 -35.73 24.23 -77.81
C ARG A 394 -36.70 24.45 -79.00
N LEU A 395 -37.97 24.64 -78.64
CA LEU A 395 -39.02 24.90 -79.67
C LEU A 395 -38.84 26.22 -80.43
N VAL A 396 -38.38 27.29 -79.72
CA VAL A 396 -38.13 28.57 -80.33
C VAL A 396 -36.96 28.53 -81.35
N LEU A 397 -35.97 27.68 -81.06
CA LEU A 397 -34.80 27.51 -81.92
C LEU A 397 -34.97 26.45 -83.01
N ASP A 398 -36.07 25.70 -82.93
CA ASP A 398 -36.38 24.54 -83.79
C ASP A 398 -35.29 23.42 -83.70
N TRP A 399 -34.81 23.24 -82.49
CA TRP A 399 -33.85 22.17 -82.19
C TRP A 399 -34.56 20.86 -81.88
N THR A 400 -33.95 19.72 -82.30
CA THR A 400 -34.38 18.42 -81.87
C THR A 400 -33.99 18.16 -80.41
N GLU A 401 -34.64 17.22 -79.74
CA GLU A 401 -34.31 16.83 -78.37
C GLU A 401 -32.85 16.36 -78.22
N GLU A 402 -32.33 15.68 -79.23
CA GLU A 402 -30.93 15.24 -79.25
C GLU A 402 -29.96 16.42 -79.40
N GLU A 403 -30.28 17.45 -80.19
CA GLU A 403 -29.50 18.67 -80.36
C GLU A 403 -29.50 19.48 -79.07
N MET A 404 -30.63 19.63 -78.42
CA MET A 404 -30.75 20.26 -77.14
C MET A 404 -29.92 19.58 -76.05
N ASN A 405 -30.09 18.26 -75.93
CA ASN A 405 -29.33 17.46 -74.95
C ASN A 405 -27.82 17.49 -75.21
N ARG A 406 -27.40 17.57 -76.46
CA ARG A 406 -25.98 17.71 -76.82
C ARG A 406 -25.46 19.11 -76.47
N ALA A 407 -26.24 20.13 -76.79
CA ALA A 407 -25.87 21.54 -76.52
C ALA A 407 -25.76 21.80 -75.00
N CYS A 408 -26.70 21.30 -74.20
CA CYS A 408 -26.73 21.54 -72.75
C CYS A 408 -25.63 20.80 -71.94
N ARG A 409 -24.89 19.87 -72.57
CA ARG A 409 -23.78 19.18 -71.87
C ARG A 409 -22.52 20.01 -71.74
N ASP A 410 -22.30 20.99 -72.67
CA ASP A 410 -21.08 21.80 -72.69
C ASP A 410 -21.41 23.22 -73.11
N ARG A 411 -21.00 24.19 -72.34
CA ARG A 411 -21.19 25.63 -72.53
C ARG A 411 -20.68 26.14 -73.89
N ASN A 412 -19.54 25.66 -74.35
CA ASN A 412 -18.95 26.07 -75.61
C ASN A 412 -19.73 25.46 -76.80
N ILE A 413 -20.18 24.21 -76.67
CA ILE A 413 -21.04 23.52 -77.64
C ILE A 413 -22.38 24.30 -77.76
N PHE A 414 -22.98 24.64 -76.61
CA PHE A 414 -24.22 25.44 -76.61
C PHE A 414 -24.07 26.79 -77.32
N ARG A 415 -23.01 27.53 -76.96
CA ARG A 415 -22.72 28.80 -77.58
C ARG A 415 -22.54 28.71 -79.07
N VAL A 416 -21.76 27.76 -79.57
CA VAL A 416 -21.52 27.56 -81.01
C VAL A 416 -22.79 27.16 -81.72
N MET A 417 -23.59 26.25 -81.15
CA MET A 417 -24.87 25.84 -81.78
C MET A 417 -25.88 26.96 -81.77
N LEU A 418 -26.00 27.74 -80.72
CA LEU A 418 -26.85 28.94 -80.62
C LEU A 418 -26.48 29.94 -81.65
N GLU A 419 -25.20 30.33 -81.75
CA GLU A 419 -24.72 31.28 -82.75
C GLU A 419 -25.01 30.80 -84.16
N LYS A 420 -24.78 29.56 -84.45
CA LYS A 420 -25.06 28.99 -85.78
C LYS A 420 -26.55 29.06 -86.14
N THR A 421 -27.42 28.70 -85.19
CA THR A 421 -28.87 28.71 -85.41
C THR A 421 -29.38 30.14 -85.57
N LEU A 422 -28.92 31.06 -84.74
CA LEU A 422 -29.29 32.48 -84.83
C LEU A 422 -28.81 33.08 -86.15
N ARG A 423 -27.55 32.85 -86.56
CA ARG A 423 -27.04 33.35 -87.90
C ARG A 423 -27.87 32.79 -89.03
N ALA A 424 -28.18 31.47 -89.02
CA ALA A 424 -29.02 30.89 -90.07
C ALA A 424 -30.46 31.50 -90.16
N ALA A 425 -31.02 31.82 -88.96
CA ALA A 425 -32.33 32.44 -88.85
C ALA A 425 -32.30 33.94 -89.34
N PHE A 426 -31.20 34.64 -89.15
CA PHE A 426 -31.03 36.04 -89.58
C PHE A 426 -30.66 36.15 -91.03
N ASP A 427 -29.82 35.30 -91.61
CA ASP A 427 -29.50 35.27 -93.03
C ASP A 427 -30.77 35.08 -93.88
N LYS A 428 -31.77 34.36 -93.34
CA LYS A 428 -33.07 34.23 -94.00
C LYS A 428 -33.97 35.46 -93.95
N ARG A 429 -33.72 36.45 -93.00
CA ARG A 429 -34.61 37.64 -92.80
C ARG A 429 -34.01 38.98 -93.16
N GLY A 430 -32.72 39.07 -93.56
CA GLY A 430 -32.09 40.29 -94.08
C GLY A 430 -31.99 41.45 -93.08
N SER A 431 -31.88 41.26 -91.82
CA SER A 431 -31.70 42.32 -90.77
C SER A 431 -30.41 42.10 -89.93
N ASP A 432 -29.68 43.20 -89.67
CA ASP A 432 -28.49 43.28 -88.85
C ASP A 432 -28.79 42.99 -87.36
N PHE A 433 -28.17 41.98 -86.82
CA PHE A 433 -28.36 41.58 -85.48
C PHE A 433 -27.07 41.76 -84.65
N LYS A 434 -27.16 42.43 -83.45
CA LYS A 434 -26.10 42.60 -82.49
C LYS A 434 -26.45 41.86 -81.17
N ILE A 435 -25.73 40.84 -80.89
CA ILE A 435 -25.79 40.22 -79.56
C ILE A 435 -25.15 41.16 -78.52
N ARG A 436 -25.92 41.66 -77.59
CA ARG A 436 -25.40 42.37 -76.39
C ARG A 436 -25.12 41.42 -75.27
N GLU A 437 -23.90 41.13 -74.99
CA GLU A 437 -23.52 40.53 -73.72
C GLU A 437 -23.61 41.64 -72.66
N ASN A 438 -24.26 41.34 -71.55
CA ASN A 438 -24.24 42.21 -70.39
C ASN A 438 -23.04 41.79 -69.54
N PRO A 439 -21.97 42.56 -69.34
CA PRO A 439 -20.78 42.17 -68.66
C PRO A 439 -20.91 42.23 -67.12
N GLU A 440 -22.07 42.56 -66.58
CA GLU A 440 -22.30 42.70 -65.14
C GLU A 440 -23.35 41.73 -64.61
N LYS A 441 -23.16 40.39 -64.81
CA LYS A 441 -23.72 39.37 -63.87
C LYS A 441 -22.99 38.09 -64.08
#